data_f3cb58c511c5b1885dfaec64dd874b2f
#
_entry.id   f3cb58c511c5b1885dfaec64dd874b2f
#
_cell.length_a   1.000
_cell.length_b   1.000
_cell.length_c   1.000
_cell.angle_alpha   90.00
_cell.angle_beta   90.00
_cell.angle_gamma   90.00
#
_symmetry.space_group_name_H-M   'P 1'
#
loop_
_entity.id
_entity.type
_entity.pdbx_description
1 polymer ?
#
loop_
_entity_poly.entity_id
_entity_poly.type
_entity_poly.pdbx_seq_one_letter_code
_entity_poly.pdbx_strand_id
1 'polypeptide(L)'
;KEGENIKIKYGFFSTKEFSFKENSIKLIKLKSNPLRQLLKRYEINVVIKGYSGEGKEQIIMYPIGNDKEVQNIIREFIPQWSIEGDGEGIRHGKIFMILKPVLIVFIISLVAYLILKVKWVLLINIISLITIPSSILKGRNINLKIEENKVRAVTGGFFRTIHILKGKDIQAVGFNTNPIQEKNNIGKIVIDYYSENSEEINLPYMNKKYVEVLLNSSKGIMHRR
;
A
#
# COMPACT_ATOMS: atom_id res chain seq x y z
N LYS A 1 -0.03 11.67 24.52
CA LYS A 1 -0.42 12.82 23.73
C LYS A 1 -0.55 14.02 24.65
N GLU A 2 0.11 15.14 24.33
CA GLU A 2 0.05 16.38 25.07
C GLU A 2 -0.61 17.44 24.18
N GLY A 3 -1.92 17.62 24.31
CA GLY A 3 -2.72 18.46 23.41
C GLY A 3 -2.66 17.96 21.97
N GLU A 4 -2.23 18.82 21.02
CA GLU A 4 -2.04 18.46 19.60
C GLU A 4 -0.70 17.74 19.31
N ASN A 5 0.21 17.72 20.27
CA ASN A 5 1.52 17.11 20.10
C ASN A 5 1.49 15.61 20.45
N ILE A 6 2.06 14.82 19.56
CA ILE A 6 2.27 13.39 19.74
C ILE A 6 3.75 13.19 20.06
N LYS A 7 4.02 12.60 21.22
CA LYS A 7 5.38 12.29 21.67
C LYS A 7 5.56 10.78 21.62
N ILE A 8 6.57 10.32 20.88
CA ILE A 8 6.94 8.91 20.75
C ILE A 8 8.33 8.74 21.30
N LYS A 9 8.49 7.79 22.22
CA LYS A 9 9.77 7.46 22.82
C LYS A 9 9.99 5.96 22.74
N TYR A 10 11.08 5.53 22.11
CA TYR A 10 11.46 4.12 22.03
C TYR A 10 12.98 3.94 21.99
N GLY A 11 13.41 2.72 22.31
CA GLY A 11 14.80 2.30 22.32
C GLY A 11 15.17 1.64 23.64
N PHE A 12 16.02 0.63 23.58
CA PHE A 12 16.48 -0.13 24.74
C PHE A 12 17.86 0.35 25.20
N PHE A 13 18.83 0.46 24.29
CA PHE A 13 20.19 0.94 24.58
C PHE A 13 20.39 2.42 24.26
N SER A 14 19.70 2.94 23.26
CA SER A 14 19.66 4.37 22.95
C SER A 14 18.22 4.80 22.78
N THR A 15 17.80 5.81 23.55
CA THR A 15 16.44 6.31 23.48
C THR A 15 16.32 7.31 22.34
N LYS A 16 15.41 7.02 21.39
CA LYS A 16 14.98 7.98 20.38
C LYS A 16 13.64 8.58 20.81
N GLU A 17 13.55 9.89 20.76
CA GLU A 17 12.36 10.64 21.13
C GLU A 17 11.94 11.52 19.94
N PHE A 18 10.68 11.42 19.54
CA PHE A 18 10.08 12.21 18.48
C PHE A 18 8.88 12.96 19.02
N SER A 19 8.78 14.23 18.68
CA SER A 19 7.62 15.06 19.01
C SER A 19 7.16 15.78 17.76
N PHE A 20 5.88 15.61 17.40
CA PHE A 20 5.29 16.23 16.21
C PHE A 20 3.81 16.52 16.41
N LYS A 21 3.29 17.46 15.63
CA LYS A 21 1.86 17.78 15.63
C LYS A 21 1.07 16.78 14.80
N GLU A 22 -0.14 16.42 15.24
CA GLU A 22 -1.04 15.54 14.50
C GLU A 22 -1.27 16.02 13.06
N ASN A 23 -1.38 17.33 12.85
CA ASN A 23 -1.58 17.93 11.52
C ASN A 23 -0.36 17.80 10.57
N SER A 24 0.82 17.48 11.10
CA SER A 24 2.02 17.22 10.30
C SER A 24 2.02 15.84 9.65
N ILE A 25 1.17 14.92 10.11
CA ILE A 25 1.04 13.58 9.54
C ILE A 25 0.45 13.69 8.14
N LYS A 26 1.11 13.05 7.16
CA LYS A 26 0.70 13.00 5.76
C LYS A 26 0.16 11.64 5.35
N LEU A 27 0.69 10.58 5.96
CA LEU A 27 0.30 9.22 5.68
C LEU A 27 0.55 8.34 6.90
N ILE A 28 -0.36 7.40 7.14
CA ILE A 28 -0.15 6.29 8.07
C ILE A 28 0.02 5.02 7.25
N LYS A 29 1.07 4.25 7.55
CA LYS A 29 1.35 2.94 6.95
C LYS A 29 1.25 1.86 8.01
N LEU A 30 0.31 0.92 7.84
CA LEU A 30 0.28 -0.30 8.65
C LEU A 30 0.98 -1.39 7.86
N LYS A 31 2.17 -1.76 8.29
CA LYS A 31 3.03 -2.74 7.60
C LYS A 31 2.91 -4.11 8.25
N SER A 32 2.83 -5.15 7.42
CA SER A 32 2.80 -6.53 7.86
C SER A 32 3.63 -7.41 6.92
N ASN A 33 4.64 -8.09 7.47
CA ASN A 33 5.42 -9.10 6.76
C ASN A 33 4.69 -10.47 6.80
N PRO A 34 5.17 -11.53 6.12
CA PRO A 34 4.49 -12.82 6.08
C PRO A 34 4.16 -13.41 7.46
N LEU A 35 5.09 -13.34 8.40
CA LEU A 35 4.90 -13.84 9.76
C LEU A 35 3.86 -13.02 10.52
N ARG A 36 3.95 -11.69 10.42
CA ARG A 36 2.98 -10.78 11.02
C ARG A 36 1.58 -10.96 10.41
N GLN A 37 1.47 -11.23 9.10
CA GLN A 37 0.18 -11.50 8.45
C GLN A 37 -0.46 -12.78 9.00
N LEU A 38 0.32 -13.85 9.21
CA LEU A 38 -0.16 -15.09 9.82
C LEU A 38 -0.71 -14.85 11.23
N LEU A 39 -0.04 -14.00 12.01
CA LEU A 39 -0.40 -13.65 13.38
C LEU A 39 -1.38 -12.45 13.46
N LYS A 40 -1.85 -11.93 12.33
CA LYS A 40 -2.68 -10.71 12.23
C LYS A 40 -2.09 -9.54 13.01
N ARG A 41 -0.78 -9.30 12.82
CA ARG A 41 -0.04 -8.23 13.49
C ARG A 41 0.41 -7.18 12.47
N TYR A 42 0.46 -5.92 12.93
CA TYR A 42 0.86 -4.77 12.13
C TYR A 42 1.84 -3.90 12.91
N GLU A 43 2.68 -3.20 12.16
CA GLU A 43 3.52 -2.11 12.60
C GLU A 43 2.92 -0.79 12.12
N ILE A 44 2.69 0.15 13.03
CA ILE A 44 2.17 1.48 12.68
C ILE A 44 3.36 2.41 12.41
N ASN A 45 3.43 2.90 11.19
CA ASN A 45 4.40 3.91 10.78
C ASN A 45 3.65 5.18 10.37
N VAL A 46 4.20 6.34 10.73
CA VAL A 46 3.69 7.65 10.33
C VAL A 46 4.70 8.38 9.47
N VAL A 47 4.23 8.98 8.38
CA VAL A 47 5.01 9.86 7.50
C VAL A 47 4.64 11.29 7.84
N ILE A 48 5.65 12.13 8.13
CA ILE A 48 5.48 13.49 8.62
C ILE A 48 6.13 14.46 7.65
N LYS A 49 5.47 15.57 7.39
CA LYS A 49 6.02 16.66 6.57
C LYS A 49 7.26 17.27 7.23
N GLY A 50 8.34 17.38 6.46
CA GLY A 50 9.57 18.07 6.89
C GLY A 50 10.44 17.27 7.86
N TYR A 51 10.23 15.95 7.96
CA TYR A 51 11.10 15.07 8.74
C TYR A 51 11.82 14.09 7.82
N SER A 52 13.07 14.39 7.51
CA SER A 52 13.99 13.55 6.72
C SER A 52 15.21 13.10 7.54
N GLY A 53 15.08 13.04 8.86
CA GLY A 53 16.17 12.64 9.75
C GLY A 53 16.69 11.23 9.43
N GLU A 54 18.00 11.07 9.28
CA GLU A 54 18.72 9.82 8.99
C GLU A 54 18.23 9.09 7.72
N GLY A 55 17.70 9.79 6.69
CA GLY A 55 17.21 9.18 5.45
C GLY A 55 15.93 8.36 5.61
N LYS A 56 15.22 8.50 6.74
CA LYS A 56 13.95 7.80 7.01
C LYS A 56 12.84 8.82 7.22
N GLU A 57 11.96 8.92 6.25
CA GLU A 57 10.73 9.73 6.33
C GLU A 57 9.65 9.15 7.26
N GLN A 58 9.90 7.98 7.86
CA GLN A 58 8.90 7.22 8.58
C GLN A 58 9.30 7.03 10.05
N ILE A 59 8.39 7.41 10.94
CA ILE A 59 8.53 7.17 12.38
C ILE A 59 7.67 5.98 12.76
N ILE A 60 8.24 5.01 13.48
CA ILE A 60 7.49 3.88 14.02
C ILE A 60 6.71 4.40 15.23
N MET A 61 5.39 4.49 15.08
CA MET A 61 4.49 4.88 16.17
C MET A 61 4.20 3.71 17.10
N TYR A 62 4.03 2.51 16.54
CA TYR A 62 3.80 1.29 17.32
C TYR A 62 4.41 0.08 16.60
N PRO A 63 5.33 -0.66 17.26
CA PRO A 63 6.15 -1.64 16.55
C PRO A 63 5.42 -2.93 16.21
N ILE A 64 4.42 -3.35 16.99
CA ILE A 64 3.64 -4.55 16.73
C ILE A 64 2.32 -4.55 17.52
N GLY A 65 1.19 -4.63 16.81
CA GLY A 65 -0.14 -4.71 17.40
C GLY A 65 -1.09 -5.56 16.58
N ASN A 66 -2.13 -6.11 17.20
CA ASN A 66 -3.23 -6.76 16.50
C ASN A 66 -4.22 -5.71 15.95
N ASP A 67 -5.21 -6.15 15.15
CA ASP A 67 -6.19 -5.24 14.55
C ASP A 67 -6.91 -4.36 15.58
N LYS A 68 -7.29 -4.91 16.73
CA LYS A 68 -7.99 -4.16 17.80
C LYS A 68 -7.07 -3.14 18.46
N GLU A 69 -5.84 -3.52 18.78
CA GLU A 69 -4.83 -2.64 19.38
C GLU A 69 -4.50 -1.48 18.44
N VAL A 70 -4.29 -1.77 17.15
CA VAL A 70 -4.00 -0.75 16.12
C VAL A 70 -5.15 0.23 15.98
N GLN A 71 -6.40 -0.25 15.92
CA GLN A 71 -7.57 0.62 15.85
C GLN A 71 -7.75 1.46 17.11
N ASN A 72 -7.56 0.88 18.29
CA ASN A 72 -7.62 1.63 19.54
C ASN A 72 -6.57 2.74 19.60
N ILE A 73 -5.33 2.45 19.22
CA ILE A 73 -4.26 3.44 19.15
C ILE A 73 -4.61 4.56 18.18
N ILE A 74 -5.11 4.23 16.98
CA ILE A 74 -5.52 5.24 16.00
C ILE A 74 -6.66 6.10 16.55
N ARG A 75 -7.68 5.50 17.16
CA ARG A 75 -8.83 6.23 17.73
C ARG A 75 -8.43 7.12 18.91
N GLU A 76 -7.52 6.67 19.75
CA GLU A 76 -7.10 7.39 20.95
C GLU A 76 -6.15 8.54 20.64
N PHE A 77 -5.14 8.29 19.82
CA PHE A 77 -4.07 9.26 19.57
C PHE A 77 -4.29 10.13 18.32
N ILE A 78 -4.91 9.58 17.28
CA ILE A 78 -5.10 10.23 15.99
C ILE A 78 -6.50 9.93 15.39
N PRO A 79 -7.60 10.29 16.10
CA PRO A 79 -8.96 9.91 15.73
C PRO A 79 -9.38 10.36 14.33
N GLN A 80 -8.81 11.47 13.84
CA GLN A 80 -9.06 11.98 12.49
C GLN A 80 -8.59 11.03 11.37
N TRP A 81 -7.79 10.00 11.70
CA TRP A 81 -7.23 9.02 10.77
C TRP A 81 -7.95 7.67 10.83
N SER A 82 -8.94 7.53 11.70
CA SER A 82 -9.70 6.28 11.80
C SER A 82 -10.54 6.08 10.53
N ILE A 83 -10.34 4.94 9.89
CA ILE A 83 -11.13 4.43 8.77
C ILE A 83 -11.22 2.92 8.89
N GLU A 84 -12.44 2.40 9.07
CA GLU A 84 -12.67 1.00 9.38
C GLU A 84 -13.23 0.23 8.19
N GLY A 85 -13.11 -1.09 8.28
CA GLY A 85 -13.61 -2.02 7.27
C GLY A 85 -12.77 -2.09 6.01
N ASP A 86 -13.06 -3.07 5.19
CA ASP A 86 -12.39 -3.28 3.91
C ASP A 86 -13.08 -2.49 2.78
N GLY A 87 -12.29 -2.09 1.80
CA GLY A 87 -12.76 -1.42 0.61
C GLY A 87 -13.13 -2.41 -0.52
N GLU A 88 -13.45 -1.85 -1.66
CA GLU A 88 -13.63 -2.67 -2.86
C GLU A 88 -12.27 -3.21 -3.35
N GLY A 89 -12.20 -4.53 -3.50
CA GLY A 89 -11.04 -5.22 -4.05
C GLY A 89 -11.08 -5.33 -5.58
N ILE A 90 -10.07 -5.99 -6.12
CA ILE A 90 -10.01 -6.30 -7.54
C ILE A 90 -11.16 -7.24 -7.90
N ARG A 91 -12.03 -6.84 -8.83
CA ARG A 91 -13.09 -7.70 -9.37
C ARG A 91 -12.59 -8.53 -10.55
N HIS A 92 -11.91 -7.88 -11.48
CA HIS A 92 -11.40 -8.47 -12.71
C HIS A 92 -9.88 -8.38 -12.76
N GLY A 93 -9.24 -9.29 -13.47
CA GLY A 93 -7.80 -9.25 -13.69
C GLY A 93 -6.92 -9.95 -12.63
N LYS A 94 -7.50 -10.57 -11.59
CA LYS A 94 -6.72 -11.35 -10.60
C LYS A 94 -5.88 -12.44 -11.26
N ILE A 95 -6.42 -13.11 -12.27
CA ILE A 95 -5.71 -14.15 -13.02
C ILE A 95 -4.48 -13.59 -13.75
N PHE A 96 -4.57 -12.37 -14.28
CA PHE A 96 -3.42 -11.74 -14.94
C PHE A 96 -2.28 -11.39 -13.97
N MET A 97 -2.60 -11.17 -12.69
CA MET A 97 -1.56 -10.97 -11.66
C MET A 97 -0.75 -12.23 -11.41
N ILE A 98 -1.36 -13.40 -11.57
CA ILE A 98 -0.71 -14.70 -11.42
C ILE A 98 -0.01 -15.08 -12.73
N LEU A 99 -0.72 -14.99 -13.83
CA LEU A 99 -0.26 -15.47 -15.13
C LEU A 99 0.89 -14.65 -15.68
N LYS A 100 0.86 -13.31 -15.53
CA LYS A 100 1.85 -12.41 -16.10
C LYS A 100 3.29 -12.71 -15.65
N PRO A 101 3.61 -12.78 -14.35
CA PRO A 101 5.00 -13.06 -13.93
C PRO A 101 5.45 -14.47 -14.33
N VAL A 102 4.58 -15.46 -14.27
CA VAL A 102 4.89 -16.83 -14.68
C VAL A 102 5.19 -16.89 -16.18
N LEU A 103 4.37 -16.24 -17.00
CA LEU A 103 4.55 -16.20 -18.45
C LEU A 103 5.85 -15.49 -18.85
N ILE A 104 6.18 -14.38 -18.19
CA ILE A 104 7.43 -13.64 -18.45
C ILE A 104 8.64 -14.53 -18.16
N VAL A 105 8.69 -15.19 -17.00
CA VAL A 105 9.80 -16.08 -16.64
C VAL A 105 9.89 -17.25 -17.62
N PHE A 106 8.74 -17.83 -18.00
CA PHE A 106 8.67 -18.92 -18.96
C PHE A 106 9.25 -18.51 -20.32
N ILE A 107 8.85 -17.36 -20.86
CA ILE A 107 9.36 -16.86 -22.15
C ILE A 107 10.86 -16.59 -22.07
N ILE A 108 11.34 -15.94 -21.02
CA ILE A 108 12.77 -15.65 -20.84
C ILE A 108 13.57 -16.95 -20.76
N SER A 109 13.13 -17.93 -19.99
CA SER A 109 13.84 -19.21 -19.85
C SER A 109 13.83 -20.02 -21.15
N LEU A 110 12.74 -19.95 -21.92
CA LEU A 110 12.65 -20.62 -23.22
C LEU A 110 13.63 -20.00 -24.23
N VAL A 111 13.67 -18.66 -24.33
CA VAL A 111 14.62 -17.95 -25.20
C VAL A 111 16.07 -18.27 -24.79
N ALA A 112 16.38 -18.22 -23.51
CA ALA A 112 17.70 -18.57 -23.01
C ALA A 112 18.07 -20.03 -23.31
N TYR A 113 17.12 -20.96 -23.21
CA TYR A 113 17.34 -22.37 -23.62
C TYR A 113 17.65 -22.49 -25.11
N LEU A 114 16.93 -21.79 -25.97
CA LEU A 114 17.15 -21.83 -27.42
C LEU A 114 18.51 -21.29 -27.82
N ILE A 115 19.05 -20.29 -27.13
CA ILE A 115 20.36 -19.69 -27.37
C ILE A 115 21.47 -20.54 -26.81
N LEU A 116 21.38 -20.90 -25.52
CA LEU A 116 22.47 -21.55 -24.78
C LEU A 116 22.49 -23.08 -24.94
N LYS A 117 21.35 -23.69 -25.37
CA LYS A 117 21.14 -25.14 -25.46
C LYS A 117 21.37 -25.90 -24.15
N VAL A 118 21.31 -25.21 -22.99
CA VAL A 118 21.52 -25.76 -21.65
C VAL A 118 20.20 -26.07 -21.01
N LYS A 119 19.88 -27.36 -20.80
CA LYS A 119 18.61 -27.81 -20.24
C LYS A 119 18.33 -27.31 -18.82
N TRP A 120 19.37 -27.09 -18.00
CA TRP A 120 19.26 -26.58 -16.63
C TRP A 120 18.59 -25.19 -16.54
N VAL A 121 18.64 -24.39 -17.62
CA VAL A 121 17.96 -23.09 -17.69
C VAL A 121 16.46 -23.22 -17.49
N LEU A 122 15.87 -24.34 -17.88
CA LEU A 122 14.43 -24.58 -17.69
C LEU A 122 14.02 -24.77 -16.23
N LEU A 123 15.00 -25.13 -15.35
CA LEU A 123 14.73 -25.23 -13.90
C LEU A 123 14.37 -23.87 -13.26
N ILE A 124 14.74 -22.75 -13.91
CA ILE A 124 14.34 -21.40 -13.48
C ILE A 124 12.82 -21.30 -13.38
N ASN A 125 12.07 -22.05 -14.20
CA ASN A 125 10.62 -22.08 -14.13
C ASN A 125 10.07 -22.63 -12.80
N ILE A 126 10.82 -23.47 -12.10
CA ILE A 126 10.44 -23.96 -10.76
C ILE A 126 10.43 -22.78 -9.77
N ILE A 127 11.41 -21.86 -9.91
CA ILE A 127 11.48 -20.66 -9.07
C ILE A 127 10.26 -19.76 -9.33
N SER A 128 9.77 -19.71 -10.56
CA SER A 128 8.59 -18.90 -10.89
C SER A 128 7.33 -19.36 -10.13
N LEU A 129 7.25 -20.62 -9.72
CA LEU A 129 6.13 -21.13 -8.93
C LEU A 129 6.00 -20.42 -7.57
N ILE A 130 7.12 -19.92 -7.01
CA ILE A 130 7.10 -19.12 -5.76
C ILE A 130 6.36 -17.78 -5.96
N THR A 131 6.31 -17.26 -7.18
CA THR A 131 5.60 -16.02 -7.48
C THR A 131 4.08 -16.18 -7.42
N ILE A 132 3.56 -17.41 -7.58
CA ILE A 132 2.13 -17.70 -7.60
C ILE A 132 1.46 -17.37 -6.26
N PRO A 133 1.92 -17.90 -5.10
CA PRO A 133 1.33 -17.57 -3.80
C PRO A 133 1.38 -16.07 -3.50
N SER A 134 2.49 -15.41 -3.84
CA SER A 134 2.63 -13.96 -3.67
C SER A 134 1.60 -13.19 -4.50
N SER A 135 1.38 -13.59 -5.73
CA SER A 135 0.42 -12.97 -6.64
C SER A 135 -1.03 -13.20 -6.20
N ILE A 136 -1.35 -14.39 -5.69
CA ILE A 136 -2.67 -14.70 -5.11
C ILE A 136 -2.94 -13.81 -3.91
N LEU A 137 -1.99 -13.74 -2.97
CA LEU A 137 -2.11 -12.87 -1.79
C LEU A 137 -2.25 -11.40 -2.19
N LYS A 138 -1.46 -10.94 -3.17
CA LYS A 138 -1.56 -9.58 -3.69
C LYS A 138 -2.96 -9.30 -4.26
N GLY A 139 -3.50 -10.21 -5.06
CA GLY A 139 -4.85 -10.10 -5.62
C GLY A 139 -5.96 -10.11 -4.57
N ARG A 140 -5.75 -10.75 -3.42
CA ARG A 140 -6.69 -10.76 -2.28
C ARG A 140 -6.55 -9.50 -1.42
N ASN A 141 -5.33 -9.02 -1.22
CA ASN A 141 -5.04 -7.91 -0.33
C ASN A 141 -5.42 -6.55 -0.93
N ILE A 142 -5.21 -6.37 -2.26
CA ILE A 142 -5.45 -5.08 -2.90
C ILE A 142 -6.92 -4.69 -2.77
N ASN A 143 -7.15 -3.60 -2.07
CA ASN A 143 -8.46 -2.96 -1.99
C ASN A 143 -8.30 -1.44 -1.78
N LEU A 144 -9.36 -0.71 -2.09
CA LEU A 144 -9.44 0.73 -1.96
C LEU A 144 -10.77 1.10 -1.31
N LYS A 145 -10.72 1.84 -0.23
CA LYS A 145 -11.87 2.45 0.44
C LYS A 145 -11.68 3.95 0.48
N ILE A 146 -12.71 4.66 0.09
CA ILE A 146 -12.77 6.12 0.16
C ILE A 146 -13.96 6.45 1.03
N GLU A 147 -13.74 7.17 2.10
CA GLU A 147 -14.78 7.52 3.07
C GLU A 147 -14.59 8.98 3.48
N GLU A 148 -15.59 9.81 3.15
CA GLU A 148 -15.49 11.25 3.33
C GLU A 148 -14.22 11.81 2.67
N ASN A 149 -13.29 12.32 3.47
CA ASN A 149 -12.03 12.90 3.04
C ASN A 149 -10.83 11.99 3.38
N LYS A 150 -11.06 10.70 3.56
CA LYS A 150 -10.03 9.71 3.91
C LYS A 150 -9.97 8.61 2.86
N VAL A 151 -8.78 8.17 2.55
CA VAL A 151 -8.51 7.10 1.60
C VAL A 151 -7.72 6.02 2.31
N ARG A 152 -8.23 4.80 2.27
CA ARG A 152 -7.55 3.59 2.74
C ARG A 152 -7.24 2.72 1.53
N ALA A 153 -5.97 2.57 1.22
CA ALA A 153 -5.49 1.75 0.12
C ALA A 153 -4.63 0.59 0.68
N VAL A 154 -4.90 -0.62 0.25
CA VAL A 154 -4.14 -1.80 0.66
C VAL A 154 -3.34 -2.32 -0.52
N THR A 155 -2.05 -2.53 -0.32
CA THR A 155 -1.11 -3.01 -1.32
C THR A 155 -0.29 -4.19 -0.81
N GLY A 156 0.35 -4.89 -1.73
CA GLY A 156 1.31 -5.96 -1.42
C GLY A 156 0.69 -7.36 -1.30
N GLY A 157 1.57 -8.35 -1.42
CA GLY A 157 1.26 -9.77 -1.25
C GLY A 157 1.84 -10.27 0.07
N PHE A 158 3.04 -10.85 0.04
CA PHE A 158 3.75 -11.27 1.25
C PHE A 158 4.07 -10.10 2.18
N PHE A 159 4.41 -8.94 1.63
CA PHE A 159 4.58 -7.70 2.38
C PHE A 159 3.36 -6.82 2.14
N ARG A 160 2.40 -6.89 3.07
CA ARG A 160 1.16 -6.12 3.01
C ARG A 160 1.36 -4.76 3.67
N THR A 161 0.89 -3.71 3.00
CA THR A 161 0.85 -2.37 3.58
C THR A 161 -0.53 -1.78 3.39
N ILE A 162 -1.12 -1.29 4.48
CA ILE A 162 -2.33 -0.49 4.48
C ILE A 162 -1.90 0.96 4.58
N HIS A 163 -2.25 1.74 3.58
CA HIS A 163 -2.00 3.17 3.50
C HIS A 163 -3.28 3.92 3.87
N ILE A 164 -3.20 4.83 4.83
CA ILE A 164 -4.30 5.71 5.22
C ILE A 164 -3.83 7.14 5.01
N LEU A 165 -4.52 7.88 4.14
CA LEU A 165 -4.20 9.26 3.80
C LEU A 165 -5.47 10.11 3.76
N LYS A 166 -5.32 11.42 3.96
CA LYS A 166 -6.40 12.40 3.80
C LYS A 166 -6.45 12.83 2.33
N GLY A 167 -7.64 13.06 1.79
CA GLY A 167 -7.81 13.50 0.41
C GLY A 167 -6.98 14.73 0.06
N LYS A 168 -6.90 15.70 0.96
CA LYS A 168 -6.09 16.93 0.81
C LYS A 168 -4.57 16.69 0.67
N ASP A 169 -4.08 15.53 1.08
CA ASP A 169 -2.65 15.18 1.00
C ASP A 169 -2.31 14.37 -0.27
N ILE A 170 -3.31 14.08 -1.11
CA ILE A 170 -3.14 13.53 -2.45
C ILE A 170 -2.67 14.65 -3.38
N GLN A 171 -1.53 14.46 -4.04
CA GLN A 171 -0.95 15.43 -4.99
C GLN A 171 -1.40 15.16 -6.42
N ALA A 172 -1.38 13.90 -6.83
CA ALA A 172 -1.80 13.49 -8.15
C ALA A 172 -2.45 12.09 -8.13
N VAL A 173 -3.34 11.86 -9.09
CA VAL A 173 -3.93 10.54 -9.33
C VAL A 173 -3.71 10.20 -10.81
N GLY A 174 -2.91 9.18 -11.06
CA GLY A 174 -2.65 8.64 -12.38
C GLY A 174 -3.49 7.40 -12.66
N PHE A 175 -3.83 7.19 -13.93
CA PHE A 175 -4.50 5.96 -14.39
C PHE A 175 -3.78 5.41 -15.63
N ASN A 176 -3.16 4.25 -15.48
CA ASN A 176 -2.44 3.57 -16.54
C ASN A 176 -3.19 2.31 -16.95
N THR A 177 -3.50 2.20 -18.23
CA THR A 177 -4.24 1.06 -18.80
C THR A 177 -3.58 0.56 -20.09
N ASN A 178 -3.97 -0.61 -20.53
CA ASN A 178 -3.64 -1.15 -21.85
C ASN A 178 -4.94 -1.49 -22.62
N PRO A 179 -4.89 -1.75 -23.94
CA PRO A 179 -6.11 -1.97 -24.73
C PRO A 179 -7.03 -3.09 -24.22
N ILE A 180 -6.48 -4.13 -23.59
CA ILE A 180 -7.26 -5.24 -23.03
C ILE A 180 -7.95 -4.81 -21.73
N GLN A 181 -7.27 -4.05 -20.91
CA GLN A 181 -7.79 -3.53 -19.64
C GLN A 181 -8.84 -2.45 -19.86
N GLU A 182 -8.63 -1.61 -20.88
CA GLU A 182 -9.54 -0.51 -21.23
C GLU A 182 -10.94 -1.01 -21.58
N LYS A 183 -11.06 -2.10 -22.33
CA LYS A 183 -12.35 -2.74 -22.63
C LYS A 183 -13.18 -3.09 -21.40
N ASN A 184 -12.50 -3.34 -20.26
CA ASN A 184 -13.13 -3.69 -18.98
C ASN A 184 -13.17 -2.51 -18.00
N ASN A 185 -12.81 -1.31 -18.42
CA ASN A 185 -12.69 -0.11 -17.57
C ASN A 185 -11.81 -0.34 -16.32
N ILE A 186 -10.75 -1.14 -16.46
CA ILE A 186 -9.78 -1.42 -15.39
C ILE A 186 -8.38 -0.94 -15.77
N GLY A 187 -7.57 -0.63 -14.76
CA GLY A 187 -6.20 -0.20 -14.96
C GLY A 187 -5.43 -0.13 -13.66
N LYS A 188 -4.23 0.39 -13.73
CA LYS A 188 -3.40 0.68 -12.56
C LYS A 188 -3.69 2.12 -12.10
N ILE A 189 -4.25 2.27 -10.90
CA ILE A 189 -4.34 3.58 -10.24
C ILE A 189 -3.01 3.83 -9.53
N VAL A 190 -2.47 5.01 -9.73
CA VAL A 190 -1.29 5.53 -9.05
C VAL A 190 -1.72 6.73 -8.24
N ILE A 191 -1.47 6.70 -6.93
CA ILE A 191 -1.79 7.81 -6.03
C ILE A 191 -0.46 8.38 -5.54
N ASP A 192 -0.17 9.61 -5.97
CA ASP A 192 0.96 10.39 -5.48
C ASP A 192 0.54 11.16 -4.24
N TYR A 193 1.33 11.10 -3.22
CA TYR A 193 1.15 11.85 -1.99
C TYR A 193 2.45 12.57 -1.63
N TYR A 194 2.34 13.54 -0.73
CA TYR A 194 3.54 14.23 -0.26
C TYR A 194 4.53 13.26 0.39
N SER A 195 5.66 13.09 -0.27
CA SER A 195 6.80 12.29 0.20
C SER A 195 8.08 12.90 -0.39
N GLU A 196 9.13 13.01 0.40
CA GLU A 196 10.42 13.54 -0.06
C GLU A 196 11.10 12.57 -1.05
N ASN A 197 10.81 11.27 -0.95
CA ASN A 197 11.35 10.22 -1.83
C ASN A 197 10.42 9.85 -3.00
N SER A 198 9.42 10.68 -3.33
CA SER A 198 8.49 10.44 -4.44
C SER A 198 7.86 9.04 -4.41
N GLU A 199 7.45 8.59 -3.23
CA GLU A 199 6.78 7.31 -3.08
C GLU A 199 5.35 7.37 -3.61
N GLU A 200 4.92 6.33 -4.32
CA GLU A 200 3.60 6.19 -4.91
C GLU A 200 2.85 4.99 -4.33
N ILE A 201 1.52 5.10 -4.24
CA ILE A 201 0.64 3.97 -3.94
C ILE A 201 0.12 3.41 -5.25
N ASN A 202 0.51 2.18 -5.57
CA ASN A 202 0.18 1.51 -6.83
C ASN A 202 -0.89 0.45 -6.62
N LEU A 203 -2.07 0.64 -7.23
CA LEU A 203 -3.23 -0.25 -7.16
C LEU A 203 -3.54 -0.80 -8.56
N PRO A 204 -3.02 -1.98 -8.94
CA PRO A 204 -3.29 -2.57 -10.25
C PRO A 204 -4.71 -3.15 -10.34
N TYR A 205 -5.24 -3.19 -11.57
CA TYR A 205 -6.52 -3.78 -11.93
C TYR A 205 -7.74 -3.19 -11.20
N MET A 206 -7.66 -1.92 -10.81
CA MET A 206 -8.77 -1.18 -10.22
C MET A 206 -9.68 -0.58 -11.30
N ASN A 207 -10.95 -0.37 -10.97
CA ASN A 207 -11.91 0.24 -11.88
C ASN A 207 -11.63 1.74 -12.04
N LYS A 208 -11.76 2.25 -13.27
CA LYS A 208 -11.54 3.67 -13.62
C LYS A 208 -12.42 4.63 -12.81
N LYS A 209 -13.62 4.21 -12.38
CA LYS A 209 -14.53 5.02 -11.55
C LYS A 209 -13.87 5.62 -10.29
N TYR A 210 -12.89 4.91 -9.72
CA TYR A 210 -12.19 5.37 -8.51
C TYR A 210 -11.28 6.57 -8.73
N VAL A 211 -10.86 6.82 -9.98
CA VAL A 211 -10.04 8.00 -10.31
C VAL A 211 -10.82 9.29 -10.04
N GLU A 212 -12.06 9.35 -10.50
CA GLU A 212 -12.93 10.53 -10.29
C GLU A 212 -13.22 10.72 -8.79
N VAL A 213 -13.52 9.63 -8.08
CA VAL A 213 -13.78 9.69 -6.63
C VAL A 213 -12.56 10.18 -5.86
N LEU A 214 -11.34 9.71 -6.22
CA LEU A 214 -10.09 10.16 -5.62
C LEU A 214 -9.82 11.64 -5.91
N LEU A 215 -10.03 12.09 -7.15
CA LEU A 215 -9.86 13.49 -7.53
C LEU A 215 -10.86 14.40 -6.80
N ASN A 216 -12.09 13.95 -6.61
CA ASN A 216 -13.08 14.71 -5.84
C ASN A 216 -12.71 14.79 -4.36
N SER A 217 -12.19 13.70 -3.78
CA SER A 217 -11.65 13.69 -2.40
C SER A 217 -10.47 14.65 -2.25
N SER A 218 -9.57 14.74 -3.25
CA SER A 218 -8.42 15.64 -3.20
C SER A 218 -8.81 17.11 -3.24
N LYS A 219 -9.89 17.44 -3.97
CA LYS A 219 -10.42 18.82 -4.08
C LYS A 219 -11.31 19.22 -2.90
N GLY A 220 -11.56 18.33 -1.94
CA GLY A 220 -12.49 18.57 -0.84
C GLY A 220 -13.96 18.72 -1.27
N ILE A 221 -14.29 18.33 -2.51
CA ILE A 221 -15.64 18.40 -3.06
C ILE A 221 -16.33 17.08 -2.74
N MET A 222 -17.10 17.06 -1.67
CA MET A 222 -18.03 15.96 -1.41
C MET A 222 -19.28 16.11 -2.27
N HIS A 223 -19.53 15.19 -3.15
CA HIS A 223 -20.89 14.95 -3.61
C HIS A 223 -21.68 14.31 -2.44
N ARG A 224 -22.45 15.12 -1.72
CA ARG A 224 -23.57 14.61 -0.95
C ARG A 224 -24.54 13.94 -1.93
N ARG A 225 -24.62 12.63 -1.88
CA ARG A 225 -25.72 11.84 -2.39
C ARG A 225 -26.37 11.10 -1.24
#